data_82ac8b9ecb9758e355f273e5c30e3cd6
#
_entry.id   82ac8b9ecb9758e355f273e5c30e3cd6
#
_cell.length_a   1.000
_cell.length_b   1.000
_cell.length_c   1.000
_cell.angle_alpha   90.00
_cell.angle_beta   90.00
_cell.angle_gamma   90.00
#
_symmetry.space_group_name_H-M   'P 1'
#
loop_
_entity.id
_entity.type
_entity.pdbx_description
1 polymer ?
#
loop_
_entity_poly.entity_id
_entity_poly.type
_entity_poly.pdbx_seq_one_letter_code
_entity_poly.pdbx_strand_id
1 'polypeptide(L)'
;LPRLNFGPEGFWELDTQAVGIDPNLSMRRMPRLNGWDGDITYYIIGLAYSATEDNLPMAVSIEETRNVEAGLLITPFVGTTFVIDPQPGGQLGQGQQVTWGVHDGFEGPITPPSGNLILVEEPALGPPKPLWRYITPSLTTQFIMPELPEAAGGAGLGQGVMFLSVLPFLIEGAELDFDDFTYNDVAQSRWKAWSQTMIIFSR
;
A
#
# COMPACT_ATOMS: atom_id res chain seq x y z
N LEU A 1 -15.00 -1.77 -1.08
CA LEU A 1 -15.65 -3.07 -0.85
C LEU A 1 -16.02 -3.17 0.64
N PRO A 2 -17.29 -3.31 1.00
CA PRO A 2 -17.66 -3.51 2.40
C PRO A 2 -17.32 -4.93 2.83
N ARG A 3 -16.72 -5.05 4.02
CA ARG A 3 -16.37 -6.33 4.64
C ARG A 3 -16.87 -6.36 6.08
N LEU A 4 -17.35 -7.51 6.51
CA LEU A 4 -17.58 -7.78 7.93
C LEU A 4 -16.29 -8.28 8.54
N ASN A 5 -15.93 -7.72 9.69
CA ASN A 5 -14.78 -8.17 10.46
C ASN A 5 -15.25 -9.06 11.61
N PHE A 6 -14.79 -10.28 11.64
CA PHE A 6 -15.02 -11.25 12.71
C PHE A 6 -13.81 -11.37 13.65
N GLY A 7 -12.97 -10.34 13.71
CA GLY A 7 -11.75 -10.36 14.52
C GLY A 7 -10.75 -11.41 14.03
N PRO A 8 -10.25 -12.29 14.92
CA PRO A 8 -9.28 -13.31 14.54
C PRO A 8 -9.79 -14.30 13.50
N GLU A 9 -11.09 -14.46 13.34
CA GLU A 9 -11.74 -15.37 12.40
C GLU A 9 -11.72 -14.84 10.95
N GLY A 10 -11.27 -13.60 10.75
CA GLY A 10 -11.10 -13.00 9.44
C GLY A 10 -12.23 -12.08 8.99
N PHE A 11 -12.35 -11.94 7.68
CA PHE A 11 -13.31 -11.03 7.05
C PHE A 11 -14.27 -11.78 6.15
N TRP A 12 -15.51 -11.35 6.13
CA TRP A 12 -16.48 -11.75 5.11
C TRP A 12 -16.70 -10.58 4.15
N GLU A 13 -16.44 -10.79 2.87
CA GLU A 13 -16.74 -9.80 1.85
C GLU A 13 -18.22 -9.79 1.55
N LEU A 14 -18.86 -8.64 1.72
CA LEU A 14 -20.26 -8.48 1.40
C LEU A 14 -20.39 -8.36 -0.12
N ASP A 15 -21.32 -9.13 -0.69
CA ASP A 15 -21.59 -9.12 -2.13
C ASP A 15 -21.96 -7.70 -2.56
N THR A 16 -21.06 -7.08 -3.33
CA THR A 16 -21.28 -5.79 -3.94
C THR A 16 -21.32 -6.01 -5.43
N GLN A 17 -22.46 -5.78 -6.04
CA GLN A 17 -22.49 -5.66 -7.49
C GLN A 17 -21.50 -4.57 -7.90
N ALA A 18 -20.50 -4.93 -8.69
CA ALA A 18 -19.57 -3.99 -9.28
C ALA A 18 -20.38 -2.87 -9.96
N VAL A 19 -20.38 -1.71 -9.37
CA VAL A 19 -20.89 -0.51 -10.02
C VAL A 19 -19.76 -0.05 -10.92
N GLY A 20 -20.02 0.12 -12.19
CA GLY A 20 -19.05 0.69 -13.12
C GLY A 20 -18.44 1.97 -12.54
N ILE A 21 -17.25 2.31 -12.97
CA ILE A 21 -16.48 3.47 -12.52
C ILE A 21 -17.30 4.74 -12.82
N ASP A 22 -18.14 5.11 -11.86
CA ASP A 22 -18.83 6.39 -11.85
C ASP A 22 -18.10 7.27 -10.82
N PRO A 23 -17.55 8.43 -11.22
CA PRO A 23 -16.90 9.35 -10.28
C PRO A 23 -17.85 9.86 -9.17
N ASN A 24 -19.16 9.65 -9.33
CA ASN A 24 -20.18 9.98 -8.36
C ASN A 24 -20.66 8.73 -7.58
N LEU A 25 -19.78 7.93 -7.13
CA LEU A 25 -20.04 6.67 -6.44
C LEU A 25 -21.04 6.86 -5.29
N SER A 26 -22.31 6.59 -5.54
CA SER A 26 -23.31 6.49 -4.46
C SER A 26 -23.10 5.17 -3.74
N MET A 27 -22.68 5.23 -2.47
CA MET A 27 -22.62 4.03 -1.64
C MET A 27 -23.99 3.37 -1.60
N ARG A 28 -24.06 2.11 -1.99
CA ARG A 28 -25.27 1.31 -1.82
C ARG A 28 -25.46 1.04 -0.33
N ARG A 29 -26.73 1.00 0.12
CA ARG A 29 -27.10 0.59 1.46
C ARG A 29 -26.44 -0.76 1.78
N MET A 30 -25.62 -0.78 2.82
CA MET A 30 -25.13 -2.02 3.39
C MET A 30 -26.29 -2.76 4.08
N PRO A 31 -26.38 -4.08 3.95
CA PRO A 31 -27.43 -4.84 4.62
C PRO A 31 -27.26 -4.68 6.14
N ARG A 32 -28.36 -4.32 6.80
CA ARG A 32 -28.45 -4.37 8.25
C ARG A 32 -28.60 -5.82 8.68
N LEU A 33 -27.70 -6.30 9.50
CA LEU A 33 -27.83 -7.63 10.08
C LEU A 33 -28.68 -7.50 11.36
N ASN A 34 -29.97 -7.79 11.24
CA ASN A 34 -30.90 -7.72 12.37
C ASN A 34 -30.43 -8.61 13.52
N GLY A 35 -30.38 -8.04 14.72
CA GLY A 35 -29.96 -8.74 15.94
C GLY A 35 -28.46 -8.66 16.26
N TRP A 36 -27.67 -7.97 15.40
CA TRP A 36 -26.23 -7.77 15.58
C TRP A 36 -25.89 -6.29 15.73
N ASP A 37 -26.90 -5.47 15.97
CA ASP A 37 -26.75 -4.02 16.08
C ASP A 37 -25.82 -3.67 17.27
N GLY A 38 -24.70 -3.08 16.99
CA GLY A 38 -23.78 -2.53 17.97
C GLY A 38 -22.44 -3.24 18.13
N ASP A 39 -22.34 -4.52 17.77
CA ASP A 39 -21.10 -5.30 17.95
C ASP A 39 -20.30 -5.51 16.65
N ILE A 40 -20.90 -5.11 15.52
CA ILE A 40 -20.25 -5.28 14.21
C ILE A 40 -19.53 -4.02 13.81
N THR A 41 -18.26 -4.17 13.45
CA THR A 41 -17.47 -3.14 12.79
C THR A 41 -17.41 -3.42 11.29
N TYR A 42 -17.84 -2.47 10.49
CA TYR A 42 -17.75 -2.53 9.03
C TYR A 42 -16.46 -1.87 8.59
N TYR A 43 -15.75 -2.52 7.67
CA TYR A 43 -14.62 -1.95 6.98
C TYR A 43 -15.04 -1.52 5.59
N ILE A 44 -14.84 -0.27 5.28
CA ILE A 44 -15.11 0.29 3.96
C ILE A 44 -13.78 0.55 3.30
N ILE A 45 -13.57 -0.12 2.17
CA ILE A 45 -12.32 -0.01 1.41
C ILE A 45 -12.60 0.80 0.16
N GLY A 46 -12.02 2.00 0.11
CA GLY A 46 -11.93 2.81 -1.09
C GLY A 46 -10.74 2.37 -1.94
N LEU A 47 -10.95 2.19 -3.22
CA LEU A 47 -9.92 1.83 -4.18
C LEU A 47 -9.90 2.88 -5.29
N ALA A 48 -8.73 3.45 -5.55
CA ALA A 48 -8.47 4.27 -6.72
C ALA A 48 -7.28 3.66 -7.47
N TYR A 49 -7.42 3.45 -8.76
CA TYR A 49 -6.38 2.85 -9.58
C TYR A 49 -6.34 3.49 -10.97
N SER A 50 -5.19 3.38 -11.61
CA SER A 50 -5.05 3.81 -12.99
C SER A 50 -5.90 2.93 -13.90
N ALA A 51 -6.48 3.53 -14.94
CA ALA A 51 -7.21 2.80 -15.98
C ALA A 51 -6.29 2.02 -16.95
N THR A 52 -5.02 1.85 -16.60
CA THR A 52 -4.09 1.02 -17.36
C THR A 52 -4.35 -0.47 -17.14
N GLU A 53 -3.86 -1.31 -18.03
CA GLU A 53 -4.07 -2.77 -17.96
C GLU A 53 -3.58 -3.39 -16.65
N ASP A 54 -2.53 -2.81 -16.05
CA ASP A 54 -1.93 -3.31 -14.82
C ASP A 54 -2.62 -2.81 -13.55
N ASN A 55 -3.61 -1.92 -13.64
CA ASN A 55 -4.27 -1.24 -12.52
C ASN A 55 -3.30 -0.55 -11.55
N LEU A 56 -2.11 -0.19 -12.00
CA LEU A 56 -1.10 0.53 -11.24
C LEU A 56 -0.81 1.89 -11.89
N PRO A 57 -0.48 2.91 -11.10
CA PRO A 57 -0.51 2.93 -9.63
C PRO A 57 -1.92 2.79 -9.05
N MET A 58 -1.99 2.27 -7.85
CA MET A 58 -3.26 2.18 -7.10
C MET A 58 -3.13 2.83 -5.72
N ALA A 59 -4.25 3.31 -5.20
CA ALA A 59 -4.35 3.80 -3.84
C ALA A 59 -5.54 3.15 -3.12
N VAL A 60 -5.36 2.87 -1.86
CA VAL A 60 -6.33 2.21 -0.99
C VAL A 60 -6.55 3.07 0.24
N SER A 61 -7.81 3.22 0.64
CA SER A 61 -8.18 3.84 1.91
C SER A 61 -9.12 2.91 2.65
N ILE A 62 -8.94 2.79 3.96
CA ILE A 62 -9.75 1.94 4.83
C ILE A 62 -10.39 2.80 5.90
N GLU A 63 -11.72 2.75 5.96
CA GLU A 63 -12.50 3.36 7.01
C GLU A 63 -13.27 2.30 7.80
N GLU A 64 -13.38 2.53 9.10
CA GLU A 64 -14.15 1.70 9.99
C GLU A 64 -15.37 2.45 10.50
N THR A 65 -16.50 1.78 10.50
CA THR A 65 -17.72 2.32 11.09
C THR A 65 -18.56 1.26 11.75
N ARG A 66 -19.25 1.66 12.82
CA ARG A 66 -20.35 0.89 13.40
C ARG A 66 -21.71 1.44 12.97
N ASN A 67 -21.74 2.62 12.37
CA ASN A 67 -22.94 3.26 11.90
C ASN A 67 -22.97 3.34 10.38
N VAL A 68 -23.65 2.38 9.77
CA VAL A 68 -23.82 2.29 8.31
C VAL A 68 -24.78 3.33 7.72
N GLU A 69 -25.53 4.05 8.58
CA GLU A 69 -26.45 5.11 8.15
C GLU A 69 -25.77 6.48 8.10
N ALA A 70 -24.64 6.63 8.76
CA ALA A 70 -23.85 7.84 8.67
C ALA A 70 -23.22 7.95 7.27
N GLY A 71 -23.32 9.11 6.66
CA GLY A 71 -22.54 9.38 5.44
C GLY A 71 -21.06 9.22 5.76
N LEU A 72 -20.40 8.30 5.09
CA LEU A 72 -18.97 8.05 5.23
C LEU A 72 -18.22 8.81 4.16
N LEU A 73 -17.28 9.60 4.62
CA LEU A 73 -16.27 10.19 3.76
C LEU A 73 -15.06 9.25 3.78
N ILE A 74 -14.83 8.55 2.68
CA ILE A 74 -13.64 7.72 2.54
C ILE A 74 -12.46 8.66 2.33
N THR A 75 -11.79 8.99 3.39
CA THR A 75 -10.56 9.78 3.42
C THR A 75 -9.70 9.29 4.58
N PRO A 76 -8.41 9.39 4.48
CA PRO A 76 -7.62 9.97 3.41
C PRO A 76 -7.05 8.93 2.45
N PHE A 77 -6.84 9.29 1.20
CA PHE A 77 -5.89 8.58 0.34
C PHE A 77 -4.49 9.15 0.53
N VAL A 78 -3.46 8.30 0.47
CA VAL A 78 -2.08 8.75 0.32
C VAL A 78 -1.75 8.89 -1.17
N GLY A 79 -0.90 9.88 -1.49
CA GLY A 79 -0.49 10.12 -2.88
C GLY A 79 0.19 8.89 -3.49
N THR A 80 -0.08 8.64 -4.77
CA THR A 80 0.63 7.61 -5.51
C THR A 80 2.05 8.06 -5.83
N THR A 81 2.98 7.11 -5.90
CA THR A 81 4.37 7.37 -6.25
C THR A 81 4.64 7.02 -7.71
N PHE A 82 5.75 7.48 -8.23
CA PHE A 82 6.34 7.03 -9.48
C PHE A 82 7.85 6.87 -9.31
N VAL A 83 8.39 5.77 -9.80
CA VAL A 83 9.82 5.49 -9.70
C VAL A 83 10.55 6.25 -10.80
N ILE A 84 11.60 6.97 -10.41
CA ILE A 84 12.45 7.79 -11.31
C ILE A 84 13.68 6.99 -11.72
N ASP A 85 14.31 6.33 -10.74
CA ASP A 85 15.49 5.49 -10.97
C ASP A 85 15.43 4.25 -10.05
N PRO A 86 15.56 3.02 -10.57
CA PRO A 86 15.72 2.70 -11.99
C PRO A 86 14.45 2.99 -12.79
N GLN A 87 14.62 3.33 -14.08
CA GLN A 87 13.49 3.45 -15.01
C GLN A 87 12.80 2.10 -15.21
N PRO A 88 11.49 2.07 -15.51
CA PRO A 88 10.78 0.84 -15.86
C PRO A 88 11.49 0.10 -17.00
N GLY A 89 11.83 -1.18 -16.78
CA GLY A 89 12.62 -2.00 -17.71
C GLY A 89 14.12 -1.67 -17.76
N GLY A 90 14.56 -0.68 -16.98
CA GLY A 90 15.96 -0.26 -16.91
C GLY A 90 16.82 -1.14 -16.02
N GLN A 91 18.08 -0.74 -15.87
CA GLN A 91 19.03 -1.38 -14.97
C GLN A 91 19.23 -0.55 -13.71
N LEU A 92 19.36 -1.22 -12.58
CA LEU A 92 19.81 -0.57 -11.36
C LEU A 92 21.28 -0.17 -11.52
N GLY A 93 21.56 1.12 -11.30
CA GLY A 93 22.90 1.68 -11.43
C GLY A 93 23.89 1.09 -10.41
N GLN A 94 25.19 1.29 -10.66
CA GLN A 94 26.27 0.78 -9.77
C GLN A 94 26.16 1.27 -8.32
N GLY A 95 25.56 2.45 -8.10
CA GLY A 95 25.31 2.99 -6.75
C GLY A 95 24.13 2.37 -6.03
N GLN A 96 23.40 1.45 -6.67
CA GLN A 96 22.21 0.79 -6.13
C GLN A 96 21.17 1.79 -5.56
N GLN A 97 21.14 2.99 -6.12
CA GLN A 97 20.23 4.05 -5.70
C GLN A 97 18.86 3.84 -6.33
N VAL A 98 17.84 3.97 -5.51
CA VAL A 98 16.43 4.04 -5.93
C VAL A 98 15.90 5.42 -5.62
N THR A 99 15.23 6.03 -6.59
CA THR A 99 14.64 7.37 -6.44
C THR A 99 13.21 7.35 -6.95
N TRP A 100 12.33 8.02 -6.23
CA TRP A 100 10.91 8.15 -6.61
C TRP A 100 10.38 9.55 -6.35
N GLY A 101 9.28 9.88 -6.99
CA GLY A 101 8.50 11.08 -6.72
C GLY A 101 7.09 10.72 -6.27
N VAL A 102 6.34 11.74 -5.87
CA VAL A 102 4.92 11.62 -5.51
C VAL A 102 4.09 12.37 -6.56
N HIS A 103 3.02 11.75 -7.03
CA HIS A 103 2.10 12.42 -7.95
C HIS A 103 1.26 13.46 -7.21
N ASP A 104 1.27 14.68 -7.69
CA ASP A 104 0.47 15.81 -7.19
C ASP A 104 -0.98 15.79 -7.71
N GLY A 105 -1.33 14.81 -8.53
CA GLY A 105 -2.48 14.84 -9.42
C GLY A 105 -3.79 14.28 -8.85
N PHE A 106 -3.93 14.08 -7.56
CA PHE A 106 -5.23 13.75 -6.97
C PHE A 106 -6.02 15.03 -6.73
N GLU A 107 -7.20 15.16 -7.37
CA GLU A 107 -8.18 16.20 -7.04
C GLU A 107 -8.82 15.91 -5.67
N GLY A 108 -8.06 16.06 -4.59
CA GLY A 108 -8.55 15.84 -3.24
C GLY A 108 -7.47 16.07 -2.18
N PRO A 109 -7.83 16.13 -0.91
CA PRO A 109 -6.85 16.28 0.14
C PRO A 109 -5.97 15.03 0.23
N ILE A 110 -4.70 15.19 -0.11
CA ILE A 110 -3.69 14.14 0.09
C ILE A 110 -3.21 14.25 1.53
N THR A 111 -3.28 13.13 2.24
CA THR A 111 -2.69 13.05 3.58
C THR A 111 -1.24 12.61 3.46
N PRO A 112 -0.31 13.28 4.17
CA PRO A 112 1.07 12.81 4.23
C PRO A 112 1.12 11.38 4.77
N PRO A 113 1.91 10.49 4.16
CA PRO A 113 2.09 9.13 4.67
C PRO A 113 2.83 9.13 6.01
N SER A 114 2.68 8.07 6.79
CA SER A 114 3.49 7.82 7.98
C SER A 114 4.90 7.37 7.62
N GLY A 115 5.04 6.69 6.49
CA GLY A 115 6.31 6.21 5.97
C GLY A 115 6.15 5.61 4.58
N ASN A 116 7.25 5.10 4.03
CA ASN A 116 7.26 4.36 2.77
C ASN A 116 7.78 2.95 3.00
N LEU A 117 7.08 1.95 2.53
CA LEU A 117 7.55 0.57 2.43
C LEU A 117 8.05 0.33 1.02
N ILE A 118 9.32 -0.05 0.91
CA ILE A 118 9.94 -0.37 -0.37
C ILE A 118 10.16 -1.88 -0.41
N LEU A 119 9.66 -2.53 -1.45
CA LEU A 119 9.79 -3.96 -1.66
C LEU A 119 10.62 -4.21 -2.91
N VAL A 120 11.60 -5.09 -2.78
CA VAL A 120 12.32 -5.67 -3.92
C VAL A 120 12.04 -7.16 -3.91
N GLU A 121 11.52 -7.67 -5.03
CA GLU A 121 11.02 -9.03 -5.12
C GLU A 121 11.52 -9.71 -6.40
N GLU A 122 11.74 -11.00 -6.32
CA GLU A 122 12.07 -11.85 -7.46
C GLU A 122 10.79 -12.44 -8.04
N PRO A 123 10.62 -12.41 -9.39
CA PRO A 123 9.51 -13.09 -10.04
C PRO A 123 9.50 -14.59 -9.72
N ALA A 124 8.33 -15.15 -9.42
CA ALA A 124 8.14 -16.57 -9.14
C ALA A 124 6.91 -17.11 -9.86
N LEU A 125 6.78 -18.45 -9.98
CA LEU A 125 5.57 -19.11 -10.52
C LEU A 125 4.35 -19.04 -9.57
N GLY A 126 4.40 -18.18 -8.59
CA GLY A 126 3.39 -17.90 -7.58
C GLY A 126 3.55 -16.47 -7.08
N PRO A 127 3.24 -16.20 -5.82
CA PRO A 127 3.54 -14.90 -5.25
C PRO A 127 5.02 -14.57 -5.40
N PRO A 128 5.38 -13.31 -5.72
CA PRO A 128 6.76 -12.89 -5.83
C PRO A 128 7.53 -13.20 -4.54
N LYS A 129 8.80 -13.58 -4.69
CA LYS A 129 9.66 -13.88 -3.55
C LYS A 129 10.30 -12.60 -3.05
N PRO A 130 10.04 -12.18 -1.80
CA PRO A 130 10.65 -10.98 -1.27
C PRO A 130 12.16 -11.18 -1.08
N LEU A 131 12.95 -10.27 -1.63
CA LEU A 131 14.40 -10.19 -1.45
C LEU A 131 14.75 -9.16 -0.37
N TRP A 132 14.13 -7.98 -0.47
CA TRP A 132 14.38 -6.87 0.44
C TRP A 132 13.09 -6.15 0.81
N ARG A 133 13.06 -5.67 2.05
CA ARG A 133 12.00 -4.82 2.58
C ARG A 133 12.63 -3.68 3.35
N TYR A 134 12.32 -2.45 2.96
CA TYR A 134 12.77 -1.25 3.62
C TYR A 134 11.59 -0.41 4.06
N ILE A 135 11.72 0.19 5.22
CA ILE A 135 10.79 1.20 5.69
C ILE A 135 11.58 2.48 5.85
N THR A 136 11.10 3.56 5.24
CA THR A 136 11.74 4.88 5.29
C THR A 136 10.77 5.93 5.81
N PRO A 137 11.29 7.04 6.39
CA PRO A 137 10.46 8.18 6.74
C PRO A 137 9.64 8.70 5.54
N SER A 138 8.51 9.33 5.84
CA SER A 138 7.56 9.81 4.84
C SER A 138 8.15 10.78 3.81
N LEU A 139 9.09 11.61 4.22
CA LEU A 139 9.74 12.61 3.36
C LEU A 139 10.91 12.05 2.54
N THR A 140 11.26 10.79 2.75
CA THR A 140 12.34 10.14 1.99
C THR A 140 11.83 9.80 0.59
N THR A 141 12.56 10.27 -0.43
CA THR A 141 12.28 10.01 -1.85
C THR A 141 13.42 9.28 -2.55
N GLN A 142 14.42 8.87 -1.81
CA GLN A 142 15.55 8.11 -2.31
C GLN A 142 16.15 7.22 -1.23
N PHE A 143 16.72 6.11 -1.62
CA PHE A 143 17.56 5.30 -0.74
C PHE A 143 18.61 4.55 -1.56
N ILE A 144 19.66 4.12 -0.86
CA ILE A 144 20.71 3.27 -1.45
C ILE A 144 20.51 1.87 -0.87
N MET A 145 20.33 0.88 -1.72
CA MET A 145 20.26 -0.51 -1.28
C MET A 145 21.62 -0.94 -0.73
N PRO A 146 21.71 -1.35 0.54
CA PRO A 146 22.99 -1.77 1.08
C PRO A 146 23.47 -3.06 0.43
N GLU A 147 24.77 -3.14 0.25
CA GLU A 147 25.42 -4.39 -0.10
C GLU A 147 25.42 -5.32 1.12
N LEU A 148 25.00 -6.56 0.92
CA LEU A 148 25.14 -7.55 1.98
C LEU A 148 26.60 -7.94 2.11
N PRO A 149 27.16 -7.95 3.33
CA PRO A 149 28.47 -8.50 3.57
C PRO A 149 28.55 -9.95 3.12
N GLU A 150 29.62 -10.37 2.46
CA GLU A 150 29.84 -11.78 2.09
C GLU A 150 29.75 -12.72 3.29
N ALA A 151 30.19 -12.26 4.46
CA ALA A 151 30.10 -12.97 5.73
C ALA A 151 28.67 -13.32 6.17
N ALA A 152 27.66 -12.62 5.66
CA ALA A 152 26.26 -12.92 5.93
C ALA A 152 25.69 -14.01 5.00
N GLY A 153 26.51 -14.61 4.14
CA GLY A 153 26.09 -15.63 3.18
C GLY A 153 25.15 -15.08 2.09
N GLY A 154 25.04 -13.76 2.01
CA GLY A 154 24.16 -13.10 1.08
C GLY A 154 24.88 -12.66 -0.17
N ALA A 155 24.43 -13.09 -1.32
CA ALA A 155 24.94 -12.66 -2.62
C ALA A 155 24.46 -11.26 -3.03
N GLY A 156 23.89 -10.49 -2.11
CA GLY A 156 23.20 -9.25 -2.45
C GLY A 156 21.99 -9.50 -3.35
N LEU A 157 21.59 -8.50 -4.13
CA LEU A 157 20.63 -8.71 -5.20
C LEU A 157 21.30 -9.55 -6.29
N GLY A 158 20.70 -10.69 -6.63
CA GLY A 158 21.13 -11.54 -7.75
C GLY A 158 21.10 -10.80 -9.08
N GLN A 159 21.68 -11.40 -10.12
CA GLN A 159 21.51 -10.94 -11.50
C GLN A 159 20.13 -11.39 -12.00
N GLY A 160 19.44 -10.51 -12.70
CA GLY A 160 18.16 -10.87 -13.32
C GLY A 160 17.08 -9.78 -13.21
N VAL A 161 15.88 -10.20 -13.55
CA VAL A 161 14.68 -9.33 -13.52
C VAL A 161 14.11 -9.33 -12.12
N MET A 162 13.72 -8.17 -11.64
CA MET A 162 13.15 -7.95 -10.30
C MET A 162 11.97 -7.00 -10.37
N PHE A 163 11.09 -7.08 -9.37
CA PHE A 163 10.06 -6.09 -9.11
C PHE A 163 10.53 -5.12 -8.03
N LEU A 164 10.28 -3.85 -8.24
CA LEU A 164 10.45 -2.80 -7.24
C LEU A 164 9.08 -2.16 -6.99
N SER A 165 8.61 -2.24 -5.76
CA SER A 165 7.39 -1.55 -5.34
C SER A 165 7.73 -0.47 -4.33
N VAL A 166 7.11 0.70 -4.47
CA VAL A 166 7.13 1.79 -3.49
C VAL A 166 5.71 1.98 -2.98
N LEU A 167 5.53 1.80 -1.67
CA LEU A 167 4.24 1.85 -0.99
C LEU A 167 4.27 2.89 0.13
N PRO A 168 3.93 4.16 -0.15
CA PRO A 168 3.59 5.08 0.93
C PRO A 168 2.39 4.54 1.71
N PHE A 169 2.47 4.59 3.03
CA PHE A 169 1.41 4.09 3.90
C PHE A 169 1.08 5.07 5.03
N LEU A 170 -0.16 5.03 5.49
CA LEU A 170 -0.67 5.77 6.63
C LEU A 170 -1.14 4.79 7.70
N ILE A 171 -0.63 4.93 8.91
CA ILE A 171 -1.08 4.17 10.07
C ILE A 171 -1.90 5.06 11.02
N GLU A 172 -2.79 4.44 11.78
CA GLU A 172 -3.61 5.14 12.75
C GLU A 172 -2.83 5.43 14.04
N GLY A 173 -2.87 6.68 14.48
CA GLY A 173 -2.64 7.06 15.87
C GLY A 173 -1.20 7.27 16.33
N ALA A 174 -0.17 6.97 15.53
CA ALA A 174 1.20 7.21 15.95
C ALA A 174 2.09 7.69 14.79
N GLU A 175 2.93 8.67 15.10
CA GLU A 175 4.13 8.89 14.30
C GLU A 175 5.10 7.74 14.58
N LEU A 176 5.65 7.15 13.52
CA LEU A 176 6.70 6.16 13.66
C LEU A 176 7.97 6.85 14.15
N ASP A 177 8.49 6.42 15.28
CA ASP A 177 9.81 6.79 15.74
C ASP A 177 10.85 5.97 14.97
N PHE A 178 11.42 6.58 13.92
CA PHE A 178 12.37 5.90 13.04
C PHE A 178 13.72 5.62 13.71
N ASP A 179 13.98 6.17 14.89
CA ASP A 179 15.19 5.89 15.67
C ASP A 179 15.03 4.64 16.55
N ASP A 180 13.78 4.26 16.87
CA ASP A 180 13.49 3.14 17.79
C ASP A 180 12.27 2.29 17.34
N PHE A 181 12.09 2.05 16.04
CA PHE A 181 11.01 1.19 15.59
C PHE A 181 11.51 -0.17 15.10
N THR A 182 10.63 -1.16 15.17
CA THR A 182 10.84 -2.48 14.57
C THR A 182 9.87 -2.71 13.41
N TYR A 183 10.21 -3.65 12.52
CA TYR A 183 9.27 -4.07 11.48
C TYR A 183 7.92 -4.53 12.04
N ASN A 184 7.92 -5.13 13.24
CA ASN A 184 6.70 -5.56 13.90
C ASN A 184 5.78 -4.39 14.27
N ASP A 185 6.33 -3.23 14.60
CA ASP A 185 5.53 -2.05 14.94
C ASP A 185 4.70 -1.60 13.74
N VAL A 186 5.29 -1.66 12.53
CA VAL A 186 4.57 -1.35 11.29
C VAL A 186 3.61 -2.48 10.91
N ALA A 187 4.03 -3.75 11.05
CA ALA A 187 3.22 -4.91 10.67
C ALA A 187 1.99 -5.10 11.57
N GLN A 188 2.09 -4.70 12.84
CA GLN A 188 0.98 -4.76 13.80
C GLN A 188 0.15 -3.47 13.85
N SER A 189 0.61 -2.41 13.21
CA SER A 189 -0.11 -1.15 13.16
C SER A 189 -1.36 -1.26 12.30
N ARG A 190 -2.34 -0.43 12.62
CA ARG A 190 -3.57 -0.34 11.86
C ARG A 190 -3.37 0.57 10.65
N TRP A 191 -3.29 -0.02 9.49
CA TRP A 191 -3.14 0.72 8.24
C TRP A 191 -4.46 1.36 7.83
N LYS A 192 -4.45 2.67 7.65
CA LYS A 192 -5.61 3.46 7.22
C LYS A 192 -5.63 3.67 5.71
N ALA A 193 -4.48 3.85 5.11
CA ALA A 193 -4.35 4.04 3.68
C ALA A 193 -2.96 3.61 3.21
N TRP A 194 -2.88 3.24 1.95
CA TRP A 194 -1.60 3.08 1.26
C TRP A 194 -1.80 3.30 -0.24
N SER A 195 -0.72 3.55 -0.93
CA SER A 195 -0.69 3.46 -2.38
C SER A 195 0.46 2.56 -2.81
N GLN A 196 0.39 2.07 -4.03
CA GLN A 196 1.41 1.19 -4.58
C GLN A 196 1.72 1.57 -6.02
N THR A 197 3.00 1.68 -6.29
CA THR A 197 3.57 1.71 -7.64
C THR A 197 4.56 0.57 -7.74
N MET A 198 4.53 -0.14 -8.85
CA MET A 198 5.46 -1.24 -9.11
C MET A 198 6.10 -1.05 -10.49
N ILE A 199 7.38 -1.29 -10.56
CA ILE A 199 8.12 -1.37 -11.82
C ILE A 199 8.90 -2.68 -11.92
N ILE A 200 9.25 -3.04 -13.13
CA ILE A 200 10.19 -4.11 -13.43
C ILE A 200 11.54 -3.46 -13.73
N PHE A 201 12.60 -3.99 -13.17
CA PHE A 201 13.97 -3.57 -13.44
C PHE A 201 14.90 -4.78 -13.49
N SER A 202 16.15 -4.57 -13.90
CA SER A 202 17.18 -5.61 -13.94
C SER A 202 18.44 -5.16 -13.20
N ARG A 203 19.24 -6.14 -12.81
CA ARG A 203 20.58 -5.92 -12.27
C ARG A 203 21.62 -6.74 -13.07
#